data_dae953b7fb9480f29ec8a22e30406ca3
#
_entry.id   dae953b7fb9480f29ec8a22e30406ca3
#
_cell.length_a   1.000
_cell.length_b   1.000
_cell.length_c   1.000
_cell.angle_alpha   90.00
_cell.angle_beta   90.00
_cell.angle_gamma   90.00
#
_symmetry.space_group_name_H-M   'P 1'
#
loop_
_entity.id
_entity.type
_entity.pdbx_description
1 polymer ?
#
loop_
_entity_poly.entity_id
_entity_poly.type
_entity_poly.pdbx_seq_one_letter_code
_entity_poly.pdbx_strand_id
1 'polypeptide(L)' 'MSKKAAEHHEKASGHFTQAAHHHGEAAKHYRAGNHEKAAHHSVMARAHVIHGTGYGADAKKAHAEEHGKK' A
#
# COMPACT_ATOMS: atom_id res chain seq x y z
N MET A 1 -24.85 1.26 -1.43
CA MET A 1 -23.68 0.43 -1.79
C MET A 1 -22.45 1.30 -1.92
N SER A 2 -21.39 0.90 -1.31
CA SER A 2 -20.18 1.70 -1.26
C SER A 2 -19.20 1.35 -2.37
N LYS A 3 -19.55 1.71 -3.60
CA LYS A 3 -18.71 1.52 -4.78
C LYS A 3 -17.40 2.29 -4.65
N LYS A 4 -17.48 3.50 -4.13
CA LYS A 4 -16.31 4.36 -3.93
C LYS A 4 -15.37 3.78 -2.87
N ALA A 5 -15.92 3.24 -1.78
CA ALA A 5 -15.11 2.58 -0.77
C ALA A 5 -14.43 1.32 -1.34
N ALA A 6 -15.14 0.56 -2.18
CA ALA A 6 -14.55 -0.60 -2.86
C ALA A 6 -13.38 -0.20 -3.74
N GLU A 7 -13.50 0.88 -4.51
CA GLU A 7 -12.42 1.38 -5.37
C GLU A 7 -11.19 1.79 -4.55
N HIS A 8 -11.40 2.46 -3.41
CA HIS A 8 -10.29 2.84 -2.53
C HIS A 8 -9.60 1.62 -1.93
N HIS A 9 -10.35 0.60 -1.53
CA HIS A 9 -9.77 -0.64 -1.04
C HIS A 9 -8.98 -1.39 -2.12
N GLU A 10 -9.47 -1.40 -3.35
CA GLU A 10 -8.74 -2.00 -4.48
C GLU A 10 -7.40 -1.31 -4.73
N LYS A 11 -7.38 0.01 -4.67
CA LYS A 11 -6.14 0.77 -4.82
C LYS A 11 -5.18 0.53 -3.66
N ALA A 12 -5.69 0.47 -2.43
CA ALA A 12 -4.87 0.13 -1.27
C ALA A 12 -4.25 -1.26 -1.43
N SER A 13 -5.04 -2.24 -1.86
CA SER A 13 -4.55 -3.60 -2.11
C SER A 13 -3.41 -3.62 -3.12
N GLY A 14 -3.54 -2.85 -4.21
CA GLY A 14 -2.50 -2.73 -5.22
C GLY A 14 -1.19 -2.19 -4.66
N HIS A 15 -1.25 -1.15 -3.83
CA HIS A 15 -0.05 -0.58 -3.21
C HIS A 15 0.58 -1.53 -2.20
N PHE A 16 -0.21 -2.24 -1.40
CA PHE A 16 0.34 -3.22 -0.45
C PHE A 16 0.98 -4.41 -1.16
N THR A 17 0.43 -4.83 -2.29
CA THR A 17 1.04 -5.86 -3.15
C THR A 17 2.41 -5.39 -3.65
N GLN A 18 2.51 -4.15 -4.11
CA GLN A 18 3.78 -3.58 -4.54
C GLN A 18 4.77 -3.45 -3.38
N ALA A 19 4.29 -3.07 -2.19
CA ALA A 19 5.15 -3.01 -1.01
C ALA A 19 5.74 -4.38 -0.68
N ALA A 20 4.92 -5.44 -0.74
CA ALA A 20 5.39 -6.81 -0.50
C ALA A 20 6.44 -7.22 -1.52
N HIS A 21 6.23 -6.89 -2.81
CA HIS A 21 7.20 -7.16 -3.87
C HIS A 21 8.54 -6.49 -3.58
N HIS A 22 8.53 -5.20 -3.25
CA HIS A 22 9.76 -4.47 -2.98
C HIS A 22 10.48 -4.97 -1.73
N HIS A 23 9.75 -5.36 -0.68
CA HIS A 23 10.36 -6.00 0.48
C HIS A 23 11.05 -7.31 0.12
N GLY A 24 10.42 -8.12 -0.73
CA GLY A 24 11.01 -9.36 -1.22
C GLY A 24 12.32 -9.11 -1.98
N GLU A 25 12.31 -8.11 -2.86
CA GLU A 25 13.51 -7.73 -3.60
C GLU A 25 14.60 -7.17 -2.69
N ALA A 26 14.23 -6.38 -1.71
CA ALA A 26 15.18 -5.87 -0.73
C ALA A 26 15.88 -7.01 0.01
N ALA A 27 15.12 -8.01 0.45
CA ALA A 27 15.69 -9.18 1.14
C ALA A 27 16.69 -9.92 0.25
N LYS A 28 16.36 -10.13 -1.03
CA LYS A 28 17.26 -10.79 -1.99
C LYS A 28 18.57 -10.03 -2.15
N HIS A 29 18.48 -8.71 -2.32
CA HIS A 29 19.67 -7.88 -2.52
C HIS A 29 20.53 -7.78 -1.26
N TYR A 30 19.93 -7.73 -0.07
CA TYR A 30 20.70 -7.77 1.17
C TYR A 30 21.45 -9.09 1.33
N ARG A 31 20.81 -10.22 1.01
CA ARG A 31 21.49 -11.53 1.07
C ARG A 31 22.64 -11.62 0.08
N ALA A 32 22.49 -10.97 -1.07
CA ALA A 32 23.55 -10.95 -2.11
C ALA A 32 24.64 -9.91 -1.81
N GLY A 33 24.52 -9.11 -0.75
CA GLY A 33 25.47 -8.07 -0.42
C GLY A 33 25.30 -6.77 -1.20
N ASN A 34 24.22 -6.64 -1.96
CA ASN A 34 23.96 -5.45 -2.77
C ASN A 34 23.11 -4.46 -1.96
N HIS A 35 23.75 -3.73 -1.07
CA HIS A 35 23.07 -2.87 -0.10
C HIS A 35 22.39 -1.65 -0.73
N GLU A 36 22.94 -1.10 -1.81
CA GLU A 36 22.35 0.05 -2.50
C GLU A 36 20.99 -0.30 -3.12
N LYS A 37 20.93 -1.40 -3.86
CA LYS A 37 19.66 -1.85 -4.45
C LYS A 37 18.66 -2.26 -3.38
N ALA A 38 19.14 -2.90 -2.31
CA ALA A 38 18.30 -3.27 -1.19
C ALA A 38 17.65 -2.04 -0.55
N ALA A 39 18.44 -1.00 -0.30
CA ALA A 39 17.94 0.25 0.27
C ALA A 39 16.92 0.92 -0.64
N HIS A 40 17.15 0.92 -1.97
CA HIS A 40 16.19 1.46 -2.93
C HIS A 40 14.84 0.75 -2.83
N HIS A 41 14.83 -0.59 -2.82
CA HIS A 41 13.60 -1.34 -2.69
C HIS A 41 12.90 -1.11 -1.35
N SER A 42 13.66 -0.92 -0.27
CA SER A 42 13.10 -0.60 1.05
C SER A 42 12.37 0.75 1.03
N VAL A 43 12.95 1.75 0.35
CA VAL A 43 12.31 3.07 0.18
C VAL A 43 11.01 2.93 -0.63
N MET A 44 11.04 2.16 -1.71
CA MET A 44 9.85 1.93 -2.54
C MET A 44 8.75 1.20 -1.78
N ALA A 45 9.12 0.20 -0.97
CA ALA A 45 8.16 -0.51 -0.14
C ALA A 45 7.46 0.45 0.82
N ARG A 46 8.21 1.34 1.47
CA ARG A 46 7.64 2.32 2.40
C ARG A 46 6.70 3.29 1.69
N ALA A 47 7.08 3.75 0.50
CA ALA A 47 6.22 4.64 -0.29
C ALA A 47 4.87 3.99 -0.60
N HIS A 48 4.87 2.72 -0.99
CA HIS A 48 3.62 2.00 -1.27
C HIS A 48 2.78 1.79 0.00
N VAL A 49 3.41 1.54 1.13
CA VAL A 49 2.69 1.43 2.41
C VAL A 49 1.99 2.75 2.74
N ILE A 50 2.67 3.87 2.56
CA ILE A 50 2.07 5.20 2.81
C ILE A 50 0.87 5.43 1.90
N HIS A 51 1.01 5.14 0.60
CA HIS A 51 -0.10 5.28 -0.34
C HIS A 51 -1.24 4.32 -0.03
N GLY A 52 -0.94 3.06 0.27
CA GLY A 52 -1.95 2.07 0.61
C GLY A 52 -2.74 2.46 1.86
N THR A 53 -2.06 2.97 2.88
CA THR A 53 -2.69 3.45 4.11
C THR A 53 -3.62 4.63 3.82
N GLY A 54 -3.20 5.56 2.95
CA GLY A 54 -4.03 6.69 2.52
C GLY A 54 -5.31 6.22 1.83
N TYR A 55 -5.23 5.28 0.90
CA TYR A 55 -6.41 4.72 0.25
C TYR A 55 -7.32 3.96 1.22
N GLY A 56 -6.75 3.29 2.20
CA GLY A 56 -7.53 2.63 3.25
C GLY A 56 -8.31 3.62 4.08
N ALA A 57 -7.70 4.76 4.43
CA ALA A 57 -8.38 5.84 5.15
C ALA A 57 -9.50 6.43 4.29
N ASP A 58 -9.26 6.63 3.00
CA ASP A 58 -10.28 7.14 2.06
C ASP A 58 -11.46 6.16 1.94
N ALA A 59 -11.21 4.87 1.96
CA ALA A 59 -12.26 3.86 1.93
C ALA A 59 -13.16 3.95 3.17
N LYS A 60 -12.57 4.12 4.34
CA LYS A 60 -13.31 4.29 5.59
C LYS A 60 -14.16 5.57 5.58
N LYS A 61 -13.60 6.64 5.05
CA LYS A 61 -14.31 7.90 4.89
C LYS A 61 -15.50 7.76 3.96
N ALA A 62 -15.33 7.09 2.84
CA ALA A 62 -16.41 6.84 1.88
C ALA A 62 -17.53 6.01 2.51
N HIS A 63 -17.19 4.99 3.28
CA HIS A 63 -18.15 4.18 4.02
C HIS A 63 -18.96 5.04 5.01
N ALA A 64 -18.27 5.88 5.78
CA ALA A 64 -18.92 6.76 6.76
C ALA A 64 -19.88 7.74 6.08
N GLU A 65 -19.50 8.29 4.93
CA GLU A 65 -20.34 9.21 4.16
C GLU A 65 -21.63 8.55 3.68
N GLU A 66 -21.55 7.27 3.25
CA GLU A 66 -22.70 6.54 2.73
C GLU A 66 -23.60 5.96 3.82
N HIS A 67 -23.03 5.54 4.95
CA HIS A 67 -23.75 4.77 5.97
C HIS A 67 -23.85 5.50 7.33
N GLY A 68 -23.12 6.58 7.49
CA GLY A 68 -23.08 7.31 8.76
C GLY A 68 -24.17 8.37 8.94
N LYS A 69 -25.01 8.56 7.94
CA LYS A 69 -26.05 9.61 7.95
C LYS A 69 -27.41 9.09 8.43
N LYS A 70 -27.46 8.58 9.61
CA LYS A 70 -28.72 8.10 10.16
C LYS A 70 -29.20 8.93 11.32
#